data_34521516ebe1e95a74193151ff92fba7
#
_entry.id   34521516ebe1e95a74193151ff92fba7
#
_cell.length_a   1.000
_cell.length_b   1.000
_cell.length_c   1.000
_cell.angle_alpha   90.00
_cell.angle_beta   90.00
_cell.angle_gamma   90.00
#
_symmetry.space_group_name_H-M   'P 1'
#
loop_
_entity.id
_entity.type
_entity.pdbx_description
1 polymer ?
#
loop_
_entity_poly.entity_id
_entity_poly.type
_entity_poly.pdbx_seq_one_letter_code
_entity_poly.pdbx_strand_id
1 'polypeptide(L)'
;MPTHPLSRNRFTGFSLVELLVVVAIIGIIGTIAVPAVGSLMKGSALTQAANLITDQAALARQYALSRNRVVEFRFYKIADPEQPGEDATKPSTGYYRAFQFLEIAEQGIPNPVGKIVTLPNSVIMNPSDTLSTLLGAASADRKVTTITANDPELPRGVRKNYEYVSFRFLPDGTTNLSPTGTTNGLWFLTFHILGDIKKATDNQPPPNFFTWMIDPVSGSSKILRPGLAVKK
;
A
#
# COMPACT_ATOMS: atom_id res chain seq x y z
N MET A 1 -23.50 27.40 -72.13
CA MET A 1 -23.30 27.06 -70.69
C MET A 1 -22.92 25.60 -70.63
N PRO A 2 -21.73 25.19 -70.21
CA PRO A 2 -21.38 23.79 -70.04
C PRO A 2 -21.82 23.30 -68.70
N THR A 3 -22.63 22.25 -68.69
CA THR A 3 -23.06 21.53 -67.47
C THR A 3 -21.99 20.52 -67.05
N HIS A 4 -21.37 20.79 -65.85
CA HIS A 4 -20.44 19.86 -65.20
C HIS A 4 -21.22 18.66 -64.63
N PRO A 5 -20.82 17.41 -64.94
CA PRO A 5 -21.40 16.24 -64.28
C PRO A 5 -20.87 16.12 -62.86
N LEU A 6 -21.77 16.04 -61.86
CA LEU A 6 -21.46 15.77 -60.47
C LEU A 6 -20.94 14.31 -60.37
N SER A 7 -19.66 14.19 -59.96
CA SER A 7 -19.05 12.92 -59.67
C SER A 7 -19.76 12.29 -58.43
N ARG A 8 -20.48 11.21 -58.65
CA ARG A 8 -21.17 10.43 -57.61
C ARG A 8 -20.14 9.55 -56.90
N ASN A 9 -19.63 9.98 -55.76
CA ASN A 9 -18.81 9.14 -54.89
C ASN A 9 -19.62 7.88 -54.52
N ARG A 10 -19.20 6.72 -55.05
CA ARG A 10 -19.73 5.41 -54.62
C ARG A 10 -19.08 5.08 -53.27
N PHE A 11 -19.81 5.20 -52.17
CA PHE A 11 -19.43 4.59 -50.91
C PHE A 11 -19.49 3.08 -51.07
N THR A 12 -18.34 2.40 -51.09
CA THR A 12 -18.30 0.95 -51.01
C THR A 12 -18.63 0.55 -49.59
N GLY A 13 -19.72 -0.12 -49.36
CA GLY A 13 -20.10 -0.70 -48.07
C GLY A 13 -19.17 -1.85 -47.70
N PHE A 14 -18.91 -2.04 -46.41
CA PHE A 14 -18.14 -3.17 -45.88
C PHE A 14 -18.83 -4.52 -46.25
N SER A 15 -18.04 -5.50 -46.65
CA SER A 15 -18.46 -6.87 -46.87
C SER A 15 -18.68 -7.57 -45.52
N LEU A 16 -19.69 -8.46 -45.44
CA LEU A 16 -19.98 -9.24 -44.25
C LEU A 16 -18.76 -10.09 -43.80
N VAL A 17 -17.99 -10.61 -44.78
CA VAL A 17 -16.76 -11.36 -44.54
C VAL A 17 -15.67 -10.47 -43.91
N GLU A 18 -15.51 -9.25 -44.37
CA GLU A 18 -14.58 -8.28 -43.87
C GLU A 18 -14.84 -7.92 -42.41
N LEU A 19 -16.13 -7.72 -42.04
CA LEU A 19 -16.55 -7.53 -40.66
C LEU A 19 -16.25 -8.76 -39.79
N LEU A 20 -16.51 -9.96 -40.29
CA LEU A 20 -16.28 -11.21 -39.57
C LEU A 20 -14.79 -11.41 -39.29
N VAL A 21 -13.92 -11.13 -40.27
CA VAL A 21 -12.46 -11.21 -40.09
C VAL A 21 -11.97 -10.20 -39.04
N VAL A 22 -12.48 -8.96 -39.07
CA VAL A 22 -12.11 -7.93 -38.09
C VAL A 22 -12.51 -8.34 -36.66
N VAL A 23 -13.73 -8.84 -36.47
CA VAL A 23 -14.19 -9.31 -35.16
C VAL A 23 -13.36 -10.52 -34.67
N ALA A 24 -12.99 -11.44 -35.57
CA ALA A 24 -12.15 -12.58 -35.22
C ALA A 24 -10.75 -12.12 -34.75
N ILE A 25 -10.13 -11.15 -35.45
CA ILE A 25 -8.82 -10.60 -35.08
C ILE A 25 -8.90 -9.87 -33.72
N ILE A 26 -9.93 -9.03 -33.50
CA ILE A 26 -10.14 -8.35 -32.23
C ILE A 26 -10.34 -9.35 -31.09
N GLY A 27 -11.08 -10.44 -31.32
CA GLY A 27 -11.26 -11.53 -30.36
C GLY A 27 -9.93 -12.18 -29.96
N ILE A 28 -9.07 -12.49 -30.92
CA ILE A 28 -7.75 -13.09 -30.65
C ILE A 28 -6.84 -12.13 -29.88
N ILE A 29 -6.75 -10.86 -30.29
CA ILE A 29 -5.96 -9.85 -29.60
C ILE A 29 -6.48 -9.63 -28.18
N GLY A 30 -7.78 -9.59 -27.97
CA GLY A 30 -8.41 -9.39 -26.65
C GLY A 30 -8.03 -10.47 -25.65
N THR A 31 -7.93 -11.73 -26.05
CA THR A 31 -7.57 -12.84 -25.14
C THR A 31 -6.16 -12.72 -24.58
N ILE A 32 -5.24 -12.12 -25.33
CA ILE A 32 -3.82 -11.92 -24.91
C ILE A 32 -3.68 -10.62 -24.12
N ALA A 33 -4.35 -9.56 -24.52
CA ALA A 33 -4.20 -8.21 -23.94
C ALA A 33 -4.77 -8.10 -22.53
N VAL A 34 -5.92 -8.70 -22.25
CA VAL A 34 -6.61 -8.56 -20.94
C VAL A 34 -5.77 -9.03 -19.75
N PRO A 35 -5.16 -10.24 -19.74
CA PRO A 35 -4.33 -10.67 -18.61
C PRO A 35 -3.05 -9.83 -18.45
N ALA A 36 -2.48 -9.32 -19.54
CA ALA A 36 -1.29 -8.47 -19.49
C ALA A 36 -1.56 -7.13 -18.78
N VAL A 37 -2.68 -6.48 -19.07
CA VAL A 37 -3.09 -5.22 -18.41
C VAL A 37 -3.28 -5.42 -16.91
N GLY A 38 -3.91 -6.52 -16.49
CA GLY A 38 -4.11 -6.82 -15.06
C GLY A 38 -2.81 -6.94 -14.27
N SER A 39 -1.77 -7.54 -14.84
CA SER A 39 -0.46 -7.66 -14.19
C SER A 39 0.28 -6.31 -14.09
N LEU A 40 0.16 -5.47 -15.10
CA LEU A 40 0.72 -4.11 -15.10
C LEU A 40 0.07 -3.22 -14.04
N MET A 41 -1.24 -3.28 -13.90
CA MET A 41 -1.98 -2.52 -12.89
C MET A 41 -1.56 -2.91 -11.46
N LYS A 42 -1.37 -4.21 -11.19
CA LYS A 42 -0.87 -4.70 -9.92
C LYS A 42 0.55 -4.19 -9.60
N GLY A 43 1.44 -4.21 -10.58
CA GLY A 43 2.80 -3.69 -10.45
C GLY A 43 2.83 -2.17 -10.20
N SER A 44 1.97 -1.42 -10.89
CA SER A 44 1.82 0.02 -10.70
C SER A 44 1.30 0.36 -9.29
N ALA A 45 0.29 -0.37 -8.80
CA ALA A 45 -0.25 -0.19 -7.44
C ALA A 45 0.82 -0.44 -6.36
N LEU A 46 1.64 -1.48 -6.51
CA LEU A 46 2.76 -1.74 -5.58
C LEU A 46 3.83 -0.65 -5.64
N THR A 47 4.13 -0.11 -6.82
CA THR A 47 5.08 0.99 -6.95
C THR A 47 4.56 2.25 -6.29
N GLN A 48 3.30 2.57 -6.48
CA GLN A 48 2.64 3.70 -5.82
C GLN A 48 2.64 3.54 -4.30
N ALA A 49 2.33 2.35 -3.79
CA ALA A 49 2.38 2.06 -2.35
C ALA A 49 3.79 2.23 -1.78
N ALA A 50 4.83 1.79 -2.52
CA ALA A 50 6.21 1.92 -2.12
C ALA A 50 6.65 3.39 -2.00
N ASN A 51 6.27 4.22 -2.96
CA ASN A 51 6.55 5.65 -2.91
C ASN A 51 5.80 6.32 -1.75
N LEU A 52 4.50 6.04 -1.60
CA LEU A 52 3.68 6.61 -0.52
C LEU A 52 4.28 6.36 0.87
N ILE A 53 4.65 5.11 1.19
CA ILE A 53 5.20 4.80 2.52
C ILE A 53 6.57 5.47 2.73
N THR A 54 7.41 5.48 1.71
CA THR A 54 8.75 6.07 1.81
C THR A 54 8.68 7.58 1.99
N ASP A 55 7.84 8.24 1.20
CA ASP A 55 7.67 9.70 1.27
C ASP A 55 7.08 10.12 2.61
N GLN A 56 6.06 9.41 3.10
CA GLN A 56 5.44 9.73 4.38
C GLN A 56 6.36 9.45 5.57
N ALA A 57 7.15 8.38 5.52
CA ALA A 57 8.14 8.11 6.57
C ALA A 57 9.28 9.15 6.58
N ALA A 58 9.76 9.55 5.40
CA ALA A 58 10.76 10.62 5.27
C ALA A 58 10.22 11.95 5.81
N LEU A 59 8.96 12.28 5.49
CA LEU A 59 8.28 13.49 5.96
C LEU A 59 8.09 13.48 7.47
N ALA A 60 7.66 12.35 8.04
CA ALA A 60 7.52 12.18 9.49
C ALA A 60 8.85 12.36 10.23
N ARG A 61 9.93 11.75 9.70
CA ARG A 61 11.29 11.92 10.25
C ARG A 61 11.76 13.38 10.16
N GLN A 62 11.58 14.02 9.00
CA GLN A 62 11.94 15.42 8.81
C GLN A 62 11.14 16.34 9.75
N TYR A 63 9.87 16.04 9.96
CA TYR A 63 9.01 16.76 10.88
C TYR A 63 9.53 16.66 12.33
N ALA A 64 9.91 15.44 12.77
CA ALA A 64 10.49 15.22 14.09
C ALA A 64 11.77 16.06 14.31
N LEU A 65 12.68 16.03 13.31
CA LEU A 65 13.92 16.81 13.34
C LEU A 65 13.66 18.33 13.36
N SER A 66 12.80 18.83 12.48
CA SER A 66 12.58 20.27 12.29
C SER A 66 11.81 20.92 13.43
N ARG A 67 10.89 20.16 14.04
CA ARG A 67 10.06 20.64 15.15
C ARG A 67 10.64 20.31 16.52
N ASN A 68 11.70 19.50 16.58
CA ASN A 68 12.26 18.97 17.82
C ASN A 68 11.18 18.27 18.68
N ARG A 69 10.31 17.47 18.03
CA ARG A 69 9.18 16.77 18.65
C ARG A 69 9.19 15.29 18.29
N VAL A 70 8.64 14.47 19.18
CA VAL A 70 8.41 13.06 18.91
C VAL A 70 7.25 12.93 17.93
N VAL A 71 7.44 12.13 16.87
CA VAL A 71 6.42 11.85 15.86
C VAL A 71 6.10 10.38 15.86
N GLU A 72 4.85 10.03 16.15
CA GLU A 72 4.34 8.67 16.10
C GLU A 72 3.87 8.35 14.68
N PHE A 73 4.37 7.24 14.11
CA PHE A 73 3.96 6.72 12.81
C PHE A 73 3.08 5.49 13.02
N ARG A 74 1.81 5.57 12.65
CA ARG A 74 0.81 4.53 12.85
C ARG A 74 0.47 3.79 11.58
N PHE A 75 0.34 2.47 11.67
CA PHE A 75 -0.20 1.59 10.64
C PHE A 75 -1.58 1.11 11.09
N TYR A 76 -2.60 1.39 10.31
CA TYR A 76 -3.98 1.07 10.66
C TYR A 76 -4.45 -0.21 9.99
N LYS A 77 -5.06 -1.08 10.80
CA LYS A 77 -5.79 -2.24 10.33
C LYS A 77 -7.24 -1.85 10.13
N ILE A 78 -7.68 -1.84 8.89
CA ILE A 78 -8.99 -1.36 8.45
C ILE A 78 -9.65 -2.45 7.62
N ALA A 79 -10.90 -2.77 7.95
CA ALA A 79 -11.74 -3.64 7.13
C ALA A 79 -12.35 -2.83 5.99
N ASP A 80 -12.37 -3.41 4.80
CA ASP A 80 -12.98 -2.85 3.60
C ASP A 80 -14.25 -3.64 3.28
N PRO A 81 -15.44 -3.06 3.46
CA PRO A 81 -16.69 -3.76 3.26
C PRO A 81 -16.93 -4.19 1.79
N GLU A 82 -16.16 -3.64 0.83
CA GLU A 82 -16.20 -4.06 -0.57
C GLU A 82 -15.41 -5.36 -0.81
N GLN A 83 -14.62 -5.81 0.17
CA GLN A 83 -13.84 -7.03 0.08
C GLN A 83 -14.57 -8.22 0.71
N PRO A 84 -14.66 -9.36 0.02
CA PRO A 84 -15.30 -10.56 0.54
C PRO A 84 -14.63 -11.03 1.86
N GLY A 85 -15.44 -11.18 2.90
CA GLY A 85 -14.99 -11.67 4.21
C GLY A 85 -14.50 -10.60 5.17
N GLU A 86 -14.49 -9.33 4.78
CA GLU A 86 -14.18 -8.20 5.64
C GLU A 86 -15.47 -7.53 6.13
N ASP A 87 -15.52 -7.21 7.42
CA ASP A 87 -16.67 -6.57 8.08
C ASP A 87 -16.19 -5.27 8.74
N ALA A 88 -16.70 -4.14 8.26
CA ALA A 88 -16.34 -2.81 8.77
C ALA A 88 -16.64 -2.62 10.27
N THR A 89 -17.49 -3.47 10.86
CA THR A 89 -17.77 -3.45 12.30
C THR A 89 -16.76 -4.26 13.13
N LYS A 90 -15.94 -5.08 12.45
CA LYS A 90 -14.95 -5.99 13.07
C LYS A 90 -13.55 -5.71 12.52
N PRO A 91 -12.75 -4.87 13.17
CA PRO A 91 -11.38 -4.55 12.72
C PRO A 91 -10.49 -5.77 12.51
N SER A 92 -10.75 -6.84 13.28
CA SER A 92 -10.01 -8.11 13.17
C SER A 92 -10.13 -8.77 11.80
N THR A 93 -11.18 -8.50 11.04
CA THR A 93 -11.38 -9.04 9.68
C THR A 93 -10.63 -8.26 8.61
N GLY A 94 -10.14 -7.06 8.91
CA GLY A 94 -9.42 -6.20 7.98
C GLY A 94 -7.92 -6.51 7.87
N TYR A 95 -7.27 -5.74 7.02
CA TYR A 95 -5.83 -5.78 6.80
C TYR A 95 -5.19 -4.43 7.07
N TYR A 96 -3.88 -4.40 7.35
CA TYR A 96 -3.12 -3.17 7.42
C TYR A 96 -3.00 -2.55 6.03
N ARG A 97 -3.72 -1.42 5.80
CA ARG A 97 -3.80 -0.78 4.48
C ARG A 97 -3.77 0.75 4.52
N ALA A 98 -3.55 1.32 5.70
CA ALA A 98 -3.43 2.77 5.84
C ALA A 98 -2.37 3.12 6.88
N PHE A 99 -1.86 4.34 6.81
CA PHE A 99 -0.90 4.86 7.77
C PHE A 99 -1.05 6.38 7.92
N GLN A 100 -0.55 6.90 9.03
CA GLN A 100 -0.57 8.33 9.36
C GLN A 100 0.58 8.63 10.32
N PHE A 101 1.06 9.86 10.34
CA PHE A 101 1.95 10.29 11.40
C PHE A 101 1.32 11.42 12.24
N LEU A 102 1.62 11.42 13.53
CA LEU A 102 1.05 12.28 14.55
C LEU A 102 2.18 12.88 15.38
N GLU A 103 2.11 14.16 15.67
CA GLU A 103 2.99 14.81 16.63
C GLU A 103 2.54 14.44 18.04
N ILE A 104 3.47 14.07 18.90
CA ILE A 104 3.18 13.86 20.33
C ILE A 104 3.39 15.18 21.07
N ALA A 105 2.30 15.78 21.52
CA ALA A 105 2.35 17.00 22.34
C ALA A 105 3.04 16.74 23.68
N GLU A 106 3.40 17.82 24.41
CA GLU A 106 4.09 17.75 25.71
C GLU A 106 3.32 16.94 26.76
N GLN A 107 1.98 16.90 26.65
CA GLN A 107 1.14 16.12 27.53
C GLN A 107 0.99 14.65 27.10
N GLY A 108 1.72 14.19 26.08
CA GLY A 108 1.64 12.84 25.54
C GLY A 108 0.43 12.59 24.63
N ILE A 109 -0.32 13.63 24.27
CA ILE A 109 -1.49 13.53 23.41
C ILE A 109 -1.04 13.53 21.95
N PRO A 110 -1.42 12.53 21.16
CA PRO A 110 -1.10 12.50 19.73
C PRO A 110 -2.00 13.45 18.94
N ASN A 111 -1.39 14.37 18.20
CA ASN A 111 -2.07 15.30 17.30
C ASN A 111 -1.77 14.92 15.84
N PRO A 112 -2.76 14.66 15.00
CA PRO A 112 -2.56 14.38 13.60
C PRO A 112 -1.86 15.53 12.87
N VAL A 113 -0.80 15.24 12.15
CA VAL A 113 -0.06 16.24 11.34
C VAL A 113 -0.60 16.28 9.92
N GLY A 114 -1.15 15.19 9.46
CA GLY A 114 -1.71 15.06 8.11
C GLY A 114 -2.90 14.12 8.08
N LYS A 115 -3.48 13.95 6.89
CA LYS A 115 -4.58 13.00 6.67
C LYS A 115 -4.05 11.58 6.68
N ILE A 116 -4.94 10.62 6.99
CA ILE A 116 -4.65 9.20 6.80
C ILE A 116 -4.40 8.94 5.32
N VAL A 117 -3.28 8.28 5.04
CA VAL A 117 -2.91 7.83 3.70
C VAL A 117 -3.31 6.37 3.57
N THR A 118 -4.22 6.10 2.65
CA THR A 118 -4.66 4.74 2.33
C THR A 118 -3.85 4.20 1.16
N LEU A 119 -3.41 2.96 1.29
CA LEU A 119 -2.77 2.24 0.17
C LEU A 119 -3.76 2.06 -0.98
N PRO A 120 -3.29 1.91 -2.23
CA PRO A 120 -4.15 1.53 -3.34
C PRO A 120 -5.00 0.29 -3.00
N ASN A 121 -6.25 0.26 -3.41
CA ASN A 121 -7.29 -0.67 -2.95
C ASN A 121 -6.91 -2.16 -2.94
N SER A 122 -5.95 -2.55 -3.74
CA SER A 122 -5.51 -3.95 -3.82
C SER A 122 -4.24 -4.26 -3.02
N VAL A 123 -3.58 -3.24 -2.43
CA VAL A 123 -2.31 -3.41 -1.71
C VAL A 123 -2.56 -3.48 -0.21
N ILE A 124 -1.93 -4.45 0.44
CA ILE A 124 -1.93 -4.62 1.90
C ILE A 124 -0.51 -4.82 2.44
N MET A 125 -0.33 -4.54 3.71
CA MET A 125 0.84 -4.96 4.49
C MET A 125 0.60 -6.40 4.98
N ASN A 126 1.56 -7.28 4.80
CA ASN A 126 1.44 -8.68 5.22
C ASN A 126 1.32 -8.76 6.74
N PRO A 127 0.31 -9.45 7.29
CA PRO A 127 0.10 -9.51 8.72
C PRO A 127 1.04 -10.50 9.46
N SER A 128 1.80 -11.33 8.74
CA SER A 128 2.71 -12.31 9.35
C SER A 128 3.89 -11.63 10.04
N ASP A 129 4.19 -12.02 11.27
CA ASP A 129 5.31 -11.49 12.07
C ASP A 129 6.67 -11.76 11.42
N THR A 130 6.79 -12.83 10.64
CA THR A 130 8.02 -13.20 9.93
C THR A 130 8.24 -12.37 8.67
N LEU A 131 7.16 -11.92 8.02
CA LEU A 131 7.19 -11.10 6.80
C LEU A 131 7.04 -9.60 7.07
N SER A 132 6.66 -9.22 8.29
CA SER A 132 6.44 -7.83 8.70
C SER A 132 6.76 -7.65 10.18
N THR A 133 8.02 -7.58 10.53
CA THR A 133 8.46 -7.44 11.94
C THR A 133 7.89 -6.20 12.62
N LEU A 134 7.59 -5.14 11.84
CA LEU A 134 6.93 -3.94 12.34
C LEU A 134 5.46 -4.16 12.76
N LEU A 135 4.79 -5.19 12.27
CA LEU A 135 3.41 -5.53 12.64
C LEU A 135 3.31 -6.63 13.69
N GLY A 136 4.39 -7.39 13.90
CA GLY A 136 4.42 -8.51 14.82
C GLY A 136 4.27 -8.12 16.29
N ALA A 137 3.66 -9.01 17.07
CA ALA A 137 3.47 -8.84 18.51
C ALA A 137 4.76 -9.09 19.34
N ALA A 138 5.78 -9.68 18.73
CA ALA A 138 6.98 -10.18 19.40
C ALA A 138 7.94 -9.11 19.92
N SER A 139 7.70 -7.83 19.63
CA SER A 139 8.57 -6.73 20.07
C SER A 139 8.02 -6.07 21.33
N ALA A 140 8.80 -6.04 22.39
CA ALA A 140 8.48 -5.39 23.67
C ALA A 140 8.24 -3.88 23.55
N ASP A 141 8.77 -3.26 22.50
CA ASP A 141 8.70 -1.80 22.27
C ASP A 141 7.48 -1.39 21.43
N ARG A 142 6.56 -2.32 21.16
CA ARG A 142 5.43 -2.09 20.28
C ARG A 142 4.10 -2.29 20.98
N LYS A 143 3.22 -1.30 20.79
CA LYS A 143 1.84 -1.41 21.27
C LYS A 143 0.90 -1.69 20.09
N VAL A 144 0.17 -2.79 20.19
CA VAL A 144 -1.05 -2.99 19.41
C VAL A 144 -2.19 -2.45 20.26
N THR A 145 -2.88 -1.44 19.76
CA THR A 145 -3.95 -0.79 20.50
C THR A 145 -5.22 -0.77 19.67
N THR A 146 -6.30 -1.23 20.25
CA THR A 146 -7.64 -1.06 19.69
C THR A 146 -8.23 0.23 20.27
N ILE A 147 -8.56 1.18 19.41
CA ILE A 147 -9.15 2.44 19.83
C ILE A 147 -10.62 2.45 19.43
N THR A 148 -11.46 2.74 20.41
CA THR A 148 -12.88 3.07 20.24
C THR A 148 -13.01 4.59 20.21
N ALA A 149 -12.93 5.21 19.03
CA ALA A 149 -13.07 6.64 18.91
C ALA A 149 -13.91 7.04 17.68
N ASN A 150 -14.69 8.11 17.84
CA ASN A 150 -15.16 8.89 16.71
C ASN A 150 -14.00 9.79 16.28
N ASP A 151 -13.03 9.23 15.57
CA ASP A 151 -11.96 10.01 15.00
C ASP A 151 -12.47 10.59 13.67
N PRO A 152 -12.66 11.91 13.55
CA PRO A 152 -13.17 12.54 12.33
C PRO A 152 -12.23 12.40 11.13
N GLU A 153 -10.99 12.02 11.38
CA GLU A 153 -9.96 11.89 10.34
C GLU A 153 -9.86 10.49 9.73
N LEU A 154 -10.51 9.50 10.34
CA LEU A 154 -10.59 8.16 9.78
C LEU A 154 -11.41 8.14 8.49
N PRO A 155 -11.03 7.32 7.48
CA PRO A 155 -11.79 7.17 6.25
C PRO A 155 -13.27 6.87 6.54
N ARG A 156 -14.18 7.46 5.75
CA ARG A 156 -15.61 7.19 5.88
C ARG A 156 -15.86 5.68 5.75
N GLY A 157 -16.46 5.07 6.76
CA GLY A 157 -16.71 3.62 6.82
C GLY A 157 -15.91 2.89 7.90
N VAL A 158 -14.78 3.43 8.35
CA VAL A 158 -14.08 2.93 9.53
C VAL A 158 -14.83 3.42 10.76
N ARG A 159 -15.74 2.60 11.26
CA ARG A 159 -16.57 2.97 12.41
C ARG A 159 -15.92 2.49 13.70
N LYS A 160 -15.76 3.41 14.65
CA LYS A 160 -15.59 3.25 16.12
C LYS A 160 -14.49 2.32 16.65
N ASN A 161 -14.13 1.24 15.97
CA ASN A 161 -13.11 0.29 16.41
C ASN A 161 -12.10 0.07 15.29
N TYR A 162 -10.85 0.35 15.55
CA TYR A 162 -9.76 0.04 14.64
C TYR A 162 -8.52 -0.40 15.44
N GLU A 163 -7.70 -1.22 14.82
CA GLU A 163 -6.43 -1.62 15.38
C GLU A 163 -5.31 -0.84 14.70
N TYR A 164 -4.31 -0.46 15.45
CA TYR A 164 -3.10 0.09 14.88
C TYR A 164 -1.85 -0.42 15.59
N VAL A 165 -0.76 -0.40 14.86
CA VAL A 165 0.60 -0.60 15.36
C VAL A 165 1.38 0.66 15.06
N SER A 166 2.25 1.08 15.96
CA SER A 166 3.03 2.29 15.78
C SER A 166 4.49 2.13 16.21
N PHE A 167 5.32 3.01 15.67
CA PHE A 167 6.64 3.33 16.16
C PHE A 167 6.81 4.85 16.18
N ARG A 168 7.91 5.36 16.74
CA ARG A 168 8.14 6.79 16.88
C ARG A 168 9.46 7.19 16.26
N PHE A 169 9.46 8.31 15.55
CA PHE A 169 10.65 9.07 15.24
C PHE A 169 10.95 10.02 16.41
N LEU A 170 12.19 10.06 16.84
CA LEU A 170 12.67 10.94 17.91
C LEU A 170 13.19 12.26 17.33
N PRO A 171 13.33 13.31 18.16
CA PRO A 171 13.79 14.62 17.70
C PRO A 171 15.19 14.63 17.06
N ASP A 172 16.02 13.64 17.36
CA ASP A 172 17.33 13.45 16.75
C ASP A 172 17.29 12.68 15.40
N GLY A 173 16.10 12.28 14.96
CA GLY A 173 15.87 11.54 13.73
C GLY A 173 16.08 10.03 13.84
N THR A 174 16.39 9.50 15.02
CA THR A 174 16.40 8.08 15.32
C THR A 174 14.97 7.55 15.54
N THR A 175 14.82 6.27 15.89
CA THR A 175 13.52 5.71 16.22
C THR A 175 13.52 5.12 17.63
N ASN A 176 12.34 4.86 18.19
CA ASN A 176 12.17 4.10 19.43
C ASN A 176 12.22 2.58 19.22
N LEU A 177 12.51 2.11 18.02
CA LEU A 177 12.62 0.70 17.72
C LEU A 177 13.94 0.15 18.29
N SER A 178 13.88 -1.04 18.91
CA SER A 178 15.08 -1.65 19.47
C SER A 178 16.06 -2.06 18.37
N PRO A 179 17.34 -1.70 18.45
CA PRO A 179 18.35 -2.16 17.50
C PRO A 179 18.59 -3.67 17.56
N THR A 180 18.20 -4.33 18.65
CA THR A 180 18.42 -5.75 18.92
C THR A 180 17.11 -6.57 18.98
N GLY A 181 15.95 -5.93 18.86
CA GLY A 181 14.64 -6.48 19.16
C GLY A 181 14.07 -7.47 18.13
N THR A 182 14.73 -7.66 16.98
CA THR A 182 14.34 -8.64 15.96
C THR A 182 15.50 -9.56 15.62
N THR A 183 15.21 -10.69 14.99
CA THR A 183 16.24 -11.54 14.39
C THR A 183 17.04 -10.70 13.37
N ASN A 184 18.27 -10.35 13.69
CA ASN A 184 19.18 -9.47 12.95
C ASN A 184 18.96 -7.95 13.09
N GLY A 185 18.19 -7.47 14.07
CA GLY A 185 17.97 -6.03 14.28
C GLY A 185 17.28 -5.28 13.15
N LEU A 186 16.59 -6.00 12.26
CA LEU A 186 15.94 -5.43 11.10
C LEU A 186 14.44 -5.24 11.33
N TRP A 187 13.97 -4.03 11.04
CA TRP A 187 12.56 -3.69 11.09
C TRP A 187 12.01 -3.47 9.69
N PHE A 188 11.00 -4.25 9.31
CA PHE A 188 10.48 -4.21 7.95
C PHE A 188 8.99 -4.53 7.86
N LEU A 189 8.38 -4.10 6.75
CA LEU A 189 7.02 -4.38 6.30
C LEU A 189 7.06 -4.95 4.90
N THR A 190 6.36 -6.04 4.67
CA THR A 190 6.19 -6.61 3.34
C THR A 190 4.81 -6.26 2.79
N PHE A 191 4.81 -5.68 1.59
CA PHE A 191 3.62 -5.24 0.88
C PHE A 191 3.36 -6.14 -0.31
N HIS A 192 2.11 -6.52 -0.50
CA HIS A 192 1.69 -7.32 -1.65
C HIS A 192 0.22 -7.06 -1.99
N ILE A 193 -0.23 -7.64 -3.09
CA ILE A 193 -1.62 -7.56 -3.53
C ILE A 193 -2.50 -8.48 -2.65
N LEU A 194 -3.66 -8.00 -2.20
CA LEU A 194 -4.59 -8.76 -1.38
C LEU A 194 -4.99 -10.10 -2.02
N GLY A 195 -5.26 -10.12 -3.33
CA GLY A 195 -5.61 -11.34 -4.05
C GLY A 195 -4.52 -12.42 -4.07
N ASP A 196 -3.28 -12.05 -3.73
CA ASP A 196 -2.16 -12.99 -3.68
C ASP A 196 -1.83 -13.47 -2.25
N ILE A 197 -2.61 -13.08 -1.23
CA ILE A 197 -2.36 -13.42 0.18
C ILE A 197 -2.28 -14.94 0.41
N LYS A 198 -3.11 -15.71 -0.29
CA LYS A 198 -3.12 -17.18 -0.19
C LYS A 198 -1.87 -17.85 -0.78
N LYS A 199 -1.07 -17.11 -1.54
CA LYS A 199 0.22 -17.57 -2.10
C LYS A 199 1.38 -17.30 -1.15
N ALA A 200 1.15 -16.51 -0.10
CA ALA A 200 2.11 -16.29 0.96
C ALA A 200 2.10 -17.47 1.93
N THR A 201 3.25 -17.85 2.42
CA THR A 201 3.43 -18.72 3.59
C THR A 201 4.07 -17.90 4.70
N ASP A 202 4.17 -18.45 5.91
CA ASP A 202 4.76 -17.74 7.05
C ASP A 202 6.20 -17.27 6.79
N ASN A 203 6.93 -17.94 5.89
CA ASN A 203 8.33 -17.64 5.60
C ASN A 203 8.59 -17.16 4.16
N GLN A 204 7.57 -17.15 3.30
CA GLN A 204 7.74 -16.75 1.91
C GLN A 204 6.64 -15.77 1.49
N PRO A 205 7.02 -14.57 1.03
CA PRO A 205 6.06 -13.61 0.49
C PRO A 205 5.48 -14.12 -0.85
N PRO A 206 4.34 -13.58 -1.29
CA PRO A 206 3.81 -13.87 -2.62
C PRO A 206 4.80 -13.44 -3.72
N PRO A 207 4.65 -13.96 -4.96
CA PRO A 207 5.62 -13.70 -6.03
C PRO A 207 5.85 -12.22 -6.38
N ASN A 208 4.83 -11.37 -6.19
CA ASN A 208 4.93 -9.94 -6.45
C ASN A 208 4.75 -9.15 -5.16
N PHE A 209 5.87 -8.69 -4.59
CA PHE A 209 5.93 -7.95 -3.35
C PHE A 209 7.04 -6.91 -3.37
N PHE A 210 7.02 -6.02 -2.40
CA PHE A 210 8.19 -5.26 -1.98
C PHE A 210 8.27 -5.24 -0.45
N THR A 211 9.47 -5.05 0.08
CA THR A 211 9.71 -4.90 1.50
C THR A 211 10.25 -3.49 1.77
N TRP A 212 9.56 -2.75 2.62
CA TRP A 212 10.03 -1.48 3.15
C TRP A 212 10.73 -1.75 4.48
N MET A 213 11.98 -1.30 4.59
CA MET A 213 12.81 -1.49 5.77
C MET A 213 13.12 -0.14 6.41
N ILE A 214 13.19 -0.10 7.73
CA ILE A 214 13.63 1.06 8.49
C ILE A 214 14.83 0.67 9.39
N ASP A 215 15.85 1.52 9.38
CA ASP A 215 16.96 1.42 10.28
C ASP A 215 16.59 2.08 11.62
N PRO A 216 16.57 1.35 12.74
CA PRO A 216 16.17 1.90 14.03
C PRO A 216 17.07 3.03 14.53
N VAL A 217 18.35 2.99 14.20
CA VAL A 217 19.34 3.94 14.71
C VAL A 217 19.36 5.23 13.91
N SER A 218 19.31 5.15 12.59
CA SER A 218 19.33 6.34 11.73
C SER A 218 17.93 6.86 11.38
N GLY A 219 16.88 6.07 11.55
CA GLY A 219 15.53 6.38 11.08
C GLY A 219 15.39 6.42 9.55
N SER A 220 16.44 6.02 8.82
CA SER A 220 16.39 5.97 7.37
C SER A 220 15.64 4.74 6.88
N SER A 221 14.98 4.86 5.74
CA SER A 221 14.23 3.75 5.15
C SER A 221 14.69 3.41 3.74
N LYS A 222 14.49 2.15 3.35
CA LYS A 222 14.80 1.66 2.00
C LYS A 222 13.77 0.64 1.54
N ILE A 223 13.64 0.51 0.21
CA ILE A 223 12.77 -0.47 -0.43
C ILE A 223 13.63 -1.60 -1.01
N LEU A 224 13.23 -2.83 -0.75
CA LEU A 224 13.76 -4.04 -1.36
C LEU A 224 12.68 -4.66 -2.24
N ARG A 225 13.05 -5.06 -3.46
CA ARG A 225 12.17 -5.78 -4.40
C ARG A 225 12.77 -7.13 -4.76
N PRO A 226 11.95 -8.16 -5.10
CA PRO A 226 12.46 -9.42 -5.63
C PRO A 226 13.34 -9.16 -6.88
N GLY A 227 14.47 -9.83 -6.97
CA GLY A 227 15.41 -9.68 -8.08
C GLY A 227 16.46 -8.56 -7.93
N LEU A 228 16.33 -7.67 -6.95
CA LEU A 228 17.41 -6.77 -6.55
C LEU A 228 18.24 -7.48 -5.47
N ALA A 229 19.26 -8.21 -5.89
CA ALA A 229 20.24 -8.76 -4.96
C ALA A 229 20.90 -7.58 -4.23
N VAL A 230 20.73 -7.54 -2.90
CA VAL A 230 21.52 -6.65 -2.05
C VAL A 230 22.96 -7.17 -2.15
N LYS A 231 23.81 -6.50 -2.94
CA LYS A 231 25.25 -6.72 -2.82
C LYS A 231 25.64 -6.39 -1.39
N LYS A 232 26.11 -7.42 -0.68
CA LYS A 232 26.77 -7.26 0.61
C LYS A 232 28.02 -6.40 0.50
#